data_9088aa4cc7333760d0e4767663e29d40
#
_entry.id   9088aa4cc7333760d0e4767663e29d40
#
_cell.length_a   1.000
_cell.length_b   1.000
_cell.length_c   1.000
_cell.angle_alpha   90.00
_cell.angle_beta   90.00
_cell.angle_gamma   90.00
#
_symmetry.space_group_name_H-M   'P 1'
#
loop_
_entity.id
_entity.type
_entity.pdbx_description
1 polymer ?
#
loop_
_entity_poly.entity_id
_entity_poly.type
_entity_poly.pdbx_seq_one_letter_code
_entity_poly.pdbx_strand_id
1 'polypeptide(L)'
;MKKLVLLPIDERPCNYRFPYLLALDSEYEVVRPPLEIMPHKKQAGDCARLLAFLEEQMATAKAVILSLNTLLYGGLVPSRVHTDSYETVAARLERFCELRRRYPQVRVYAYTLIMRCNRANNNEEEPDYWAPWGYRLFRLGYLADKAEQAGLTPEEDA
;
A
#
# COMPACT_ATOMS: atom_id res chain seq x y z
N MET A 1 -25.07 -11.53 8.08
CA MET A 1 -23.59 -11.49 8.16
C MET A 1 -23.15 -10.06 8.35
N LYS A 2 -22.04 -9.80 9.01
CA LYS A 2 -21.46 -8.47 9.20
C LYS A 2 -20.58 -8.14 7.98
N LYS A 3 -20.88 -7.06 7.26
CA LYS A 3 -20.07 -6.67 6.09
C LYS A 3 -18.71 -6.14 6.54
N LEU A 4 -17.63 -6.73 6.01
CA LEU A 4 -16.26 -6.30 6.15
C LEU A 4 -15.73 -5.89 4.76
N VAL A 5 -15.40 -4.62 4.58
CA VAL A 5 -14.79 -4.15 3.34
C VAL A 5 -13.28 -4.32 3.43
N LEU A 6 -12.67 -5.00 2.46
CA LEU A 6 -11.23 -5.18 2.37
C LEU A 6 -10.70 -4.48 1.11
N LEU A 7 -9.87 -3.46 1.31
CA LEU A 7 -9.03 -2.88 0.26
C LEU A 7 -7.59 -3.38 0.46
N PRO A 8 -7.19 -4.47 -0.22
CA PRO A 8 -5.89 -5.09 -0.02
C PRO A 8 -4.77 -4.25 -0.62
N ILE A 9 -3.52 -4.56 -0.25
CA ILE A 9 -2.35 -3.81 -0.70
C ILE A 9 -2.06 -3.98 -2.20
N ASP A 10 -2.43 -5.12 -2.75
CA ASP A 10 -2.30 -5.48 -4.16
C ASP A 10 -3.19 -6.67 -4.55
N GLU A 11 -3.11 -7.07 -5.80
CA GLU A 11 -3.89 -8.15 -6.43
C GLU A 11 -3.38 -9.55 -6.13
N ARG A 12 -2.19 -9.70 -5.54
CA ARG A 12 -1.58 -11.02 -5.29
C ARG A 12 -2.49 -11.90 -4.43
N PRO A 13 -2.57 -13.21 -4.71
CA PRO A 13 -3.49 -14.11 -4.00
C PRO A 13 -3.39 -14.05 -2.48
N CYS A 14 -2.19 -13.89 -1.92
CA CYS A 14 -1.98 -13.80 -0.48
C CYS A 14 -2.64 -12.55 0.15
N ASN A 15 -2.75 -11.45 -0.59
CA ASN A 15 -3.33 -10.20 -0.13
C ASN A 15 -4.81 -10.06 -0.53
N TYR A 16 -5.17 -10.52 -1.74
CA TYR A 16 -6.50 -10.35 -2.29
C TYR A 16 -7.42 -11.55 -2.01
N ARG A 17 -6.95 -12.80 -2.22
CA ARG A 17 -7.80 -13.99 -2.17
C ARG A 17 -7.80 -14.66 -0.79
N PHE A 18 -6.65 -14.82 -0.16
CA PHE A 18 -6.56 -15.59 1.09
C PHE A 18 -7.35 -14.99 2.25
N PRO A 19 -7.34 -13.66 2.49
CA PRO A 19 -8.19 -13.09 3.55
C PRO A 19 -9.68 -13.35 3.34
N TYR A 20 -10.14 -13.34 2.08
CA TYR A 20 -11.51 -13.70 1.76
C TYR A 20 -11.80 -15.18 2.08
N LEU A 21 -10.92 -16.10 1.69
CA LEU A 21 -11.10 -17.54 1.94
C LEU A 21 -11.10 -17.84 3.44
N LEU A 22 -10.24 -17.17 4.22
CA LEU A 22 -10.19 -17.32 5.68
C LEU A 22 -11.48 -16.85 6.37
N ALA A 23 -12.23 -15.96 5.76
CA ALA A 23 -13.46 -15.43 6.31
C ALA A 23 -14.72 -16.23 5.95
N LEU A 24 -14.64 -17.22 5.04
CA LEU A 24 -15.82 -17.94 4.52
C LEU A 24 -16.65 -18.62 5.62
N ASP A 25 -15.99 -19.15 6.66
CA ASP A 25 -16.66 -19.83 7.79
C ASP A 25 -16.86 -18.90 9.00
N SER A 26 -16.78 -17.58 8.80
CA SER A 26 -16.95 -16.58 9.84
C SER A 26 -18.32 -15.88 9.77
N GLU A 27 -18.61 -15.03 10.76
CA GLU A 27 -19.79 -14.17 10.75
C GLU A 27 -19.68 -12.98 9.77
N TYR A 28 -18.55 -12.83 9.05
CA TYR A 28 -18.28 -11.72 8.16
C TYR A 28 -18.46 -12.09 6.70
N GLU A 29 -19.10 -11.18 5.96
CA GLU A 29 -19.10 -11.13 4.51
C GLU A 29 -17.99 -10.17 4.06
N VAL A 30 -16.91 -10.71 3.45
CA VAL A 30 -15.80 -9.89 2.96
C VAL A 30 -16.09 -9.41 1.55
N VAL A 31 -16.21 -8.09 1.40
CA VAL A 31 -16.40 -7.41 0.10
C VAL A 31 -15.08 -6.75 -0.31
N ARG A 32 -14.66 -6.98 -1.56
CA ARG A 32 -13.39 -6.49 -2.13
C ARG A 32 -13.65 -5.74 -3.43
N PRO A 33 -12.78 -4.79 -3.82
CA PRO A 33 -12.85 -4.20 -5.15
C PRO A 33 -12.70 -5.27 -6.23
N PRO A 34 -13.35 -5.10 -7.38
CA PRO A 34 -13.11 -5.97 -8.52
C PRO A 34 -11.67 -5.84 -9.02
N LEU A 35 -11.11 -6.95 -9.55
CA LEU A 35 -9.68 -7.02 -9.94
C LEU A 35 -9.30 -6.01 -11.02
N GLU A 36 -10.23 -5.63 -11.89
CA GLU A 36 -9.98 -4.67 -12.97
C GLU A 36 -9.65 -3.24 -12.51
N ILE A 37 -9.95 -2.88 -11.24
CA ILE A 37 -9.55 -1.59 -10.67
C ILE A 37 -8.38 -1.70 -9.69
N MET A 38 -7.95 -2.93 -9.39
CA MET A 38 -6.78 -3.19 -8.55
C MET A 38 -5.48 -2.98 -9.33
N PRO A 39 -4.34 -2.78 -8.65
CA PRO A 39 -3.05 -2.70 -9.31
C PRO A 39 -2.68 -4.00 -10.03
N HIS A 40 -1.75 -3.90 -10.98
CA HIS A 40 -1.05 -5.05 -11.54
C HIS A 40 0.44 -4.75 -11.67
N LYS A 41 1.26 -5.31 -10.79
CA LYS A 41 2.70 -5.02 -10.71
C LYS A 41 2.97 -3.50 -10.60
N LYS A 42 3.70 -2.92 -11.57
CA LYS A 42 3.97 -1.46 -11.65
C LYS A 42 2.77 -0.64 -12.13
N GLN A 43 1.78 -1.27 -12.73
CA GLN A 43 0.58 -0.57 -13.18
C GLN A 43 -0.30 -0.24 -11.97
N ALA A 44 -0.55 1.04 -11.76
CA ALA A 44 -1.39 1.50 -10.66
C ALA A 44 -2.85 1.08 -10.87
N GLY A 45 -3.49 0.71 -9.77
CA GLY A 45 -4.96 0.61 -9.71
C GLY A 45 -5.61 1.98 -9.86
N ASP A 46 -6.89 1.97 -10.19
CA ASP A 46 -7.68 3.19 -10.37
C ASP A 46 -8.10 3.79 -9.02
N CYS A 47 -7.30 4.72 -8.49
CA CYS A 47 -7.56 5.36 -7.20
C CYS A 47 -8.94 6.02 -7.11
N ALA A 48 -9.46 6.58 -8.21
CA ALA A 48 -10.78 7.23 -8.22
C ALA A 48 -11.89 6.19 -8.07
N ARG A 49 -11.81 5.08 -8.81
CA ARG A 49 -12.78 3.97 -8.71
C ARG A 49 -12.65 3.22 -7.37
N LEU A 50 -11.44 3.10 -6.81
CA LEU A 50 -11.23 2.53 -5.47
C LEU A 50 -11.87 3.37 -4.37
N LEU A 51 -11.77 4.70 -4.45
CA LEU A 51 -12.48 5.62 -3.55
C LEU A 51 -13.99 5.53 -3.72
N ALA A 52 -14.50 5.49 -4.95
CA ALA A 52 -15.93 5.33 -5.22
C ALA A 52 -16.46 3.99 -4.68
N PHE A 53 -15.70 2.91 -4.85
CA PHE A 53 -16.02 1.61 -4.24
C PHE A 53 -16.12 1.71 -2.72
N LEU A 54 -15.16 2.34 -2.04
CA LEU A 54 -15.24 2.54 -0.59
C LEU A 54 -16.46 3.36 -0.18
N GLU A 55 -16.76 4.44 -0.88
CA GLU A 55 -17.93 5.29 -0.62
C GLU A 55 -19.23 4.50 -0.68
N GLU A 56 -19.39 3.68 -1.72
CA GLU A 56 -20.55 2.81 -1.90
C GLU A 56 -20.67 1.77 -0.76
N GLN A 57 -19.57 1.14 -0.40
CA GLN A 57 -19.59 0.04 0.56
C GLN A 57 -19.67 0.50 2.02
N MET A 58 -19.11 1.66 2.38
CA MET A 58 -19.05 2.15 3.75
C MET A 58 -20.42 2.40 4.38
N ALA A 59 -21.44 2.73 3.61
CA ALA A 59 -22.79 2.99 4.12
C ALA A 59 -23.37 1.78 4.89
N THR A 60 -22.99 0.56 4.52
CA THR A 60 -23.51 -0.69 5.08
C THR A 60 -22.43 -1.53 5.77
N ALA A 61 -21.18 -1.08 5.78
CA ALA A 61 -20.07 -1.81 6.37
C ALA A 61 -20.09 -1.76 7.90
N LYS A 62 -19.72 -2.89 8.53
CA LYS A 62 -19.40 -2.96 9.96
C LYS A 62 -17.96 -2.50 10.22
N ALA A 63 -17.05 -2.87 9.33
CA ALA A 63 -15.64 -2.50 9.39
C ALA A 63 -15.03 -2.40 7.99
N VAL A 64 -13.93 -1.66 7.90
CA VAL A 64 -13.08 -1.52 6.72
C VAL A 64 -11.65 -1.83 7.13
N ILE A 65 -10.98 -2.69 6.39
CA ILE A 65 -9.52 -2.91 6.45
C ILE A 65 -8.96 -2.40 5.13
N LEU A 66 -8.06 -1.43 5.17
CA LEU A 66 -7.57 -0.82 3.94
C LEU A 66 -6.07 -0.51 3.95
N SER A 67 -5.44 -0.73 2.80
CA SER A 67 -4.11 -0.27 2.50
C SER A 67 -4.14 1.18 2.02
N LEU A 68 -3.42 2.06 2.71
CA LEU A 68 -3.21 3.43 2.25
C LEU A 68 -2.35 3.48 0.97
N ASN A 69 -1.42 2.54 0.80
CA ASN A 69 -0.65 2.43 -0.44
C ASN A 69 -1.57 2.24 -1.66
N THR A 70 -2.59 1.38 -1.53
CA THR A 70 -3.56 1.12 -2.62
C THR A 70 -4.50 2.28 -2.82
N LEU A 71 -5.02 2.84 -1.73
CA LEU A 71 -5.98 3.94 -1.81
C LEU A 71 -5.38 5.21 -2.42
N LEU A 72 -4.13 5.54 -2.03
CA LEU A 72 -3.50 6.82 -2.37
C LEU A 72 -2.68 6.74 -3.67
N TYR A 73 -2.04 5.61 -3.93
CA TYR A 73 -1.08 5.42 -5.02
C TYR A 73 -1.46 4.31 -6.00
N GLY A 74 -2.56 3.60 -5.74
CA GLY A 74 -3.01 2.49 -6.57
C GLY A 74 -2.28 1.17 -6.33
N GLY A 75 -1.55 1.00 -5.21
CA GLY A 75 -0.93 -0.29 -4.85
C GLY A 75 0.46 -0.19 -4.23
N LEU A 76 1.01 -1.34 -3.83
CA LEU A 76 2.32 -1.42 -3.19
C LEU A 76 3.45 -0.94 -4.12
N VAL A 77 3.60 -1.56 -5.28
CA VAL A 77 4.66 -1.18 -6.24
C VAL A 77 4.42 0.20 -6.83
N PRO A 78 3.19 0.56 -7.26
CA PRO A 78 2.88 1.93 -7.66
C PRO A 78 3.29 2.99 -6.63
N SER A 79 3.11 2.76 -5.34
CA SER A 79 3.50 3.72 -4.31
C SER A 79 5.01 4.02 -4.25
N ARG A 80 5.85 3.20 -4.90
CA ARG A 80 7.31 3.39 -5.01
C ARG A 80 7.74 4.13 -6.27
N VAL A 81 6.91 4.05 -7.33
CA VAL A 81 7.28 4.49 -8.68
C VAL A 81 6.36 5.57 -9.24
N HIS A 82 5.38 6.04 -8.46
CA HIS A 82 4.41 7.05 -8.90
C HIS A 82 5.07 8.40 -9.23
N THR A 83 4.36 9.18 -10.02
CA THR A 83 4.70 10.56 -10.38
C THR A 83 3.62 11.56 -9.93
N ASP A 84 2.68 11.10 -9.10
CA ASP A 84 1.61 11.96 -8.55
C ASP A 84 2.21 13.10 -7.72
N SER A 85 1.65 14.31 -7.84
CA SER A 85 2.02 15.43 -6.99
C SER A 85 1.51 15.26 -5.56
N TYR A 86 2.09 16.01 -4.64
CA TYR A 86 1.62 16.06 -3.24
C TYR A 86 0.14 16.43 -3.16
N GLU A 87 -0.30 17.41 -3.93
CA GLU A 87 -1.69 17.90 -3.95
C GLU A 87 -2.66 16.80 -4.38
N THR A 88 -2.27 16.00 -5.39
CA THR A 88 -3.07 14.86 -5.86
C THR A 88 -3.25 13.81 -4.78
N VAL A 89 -2.17 13.45 -4.10
CA VAL A 89 -2.19 12.44 -3.04
C VAL A 89 -2.94 12.98 -1.81
N ALA A 90 -2.70 14.23 -1.43
CA ALA A 90 -3.38 14.90 -0.32
C ALA A 90 -4.90 14.98 -0.56
N ALA A 91 -5.34 15.30 -1.78
CA ALA A 91 -6.76 15.34 -2.13
C ALA A 91 -7.44 13.96 -2.00
N ARG A 92 -6.76 12.87 -2.40
CA ARG A 92 -7.25 11.50 -2.20
C ARG A 92 -7.41 11.17 -0.71
N LEU A 93 -6.41 11.55 0.10
CA LEU A 93 -6.46 11.33 1.55
C LEU A 93 -7.59 12.13 2.20
N GLU A 94 -7.76 13.42 1.85
CA GLU A 94 -8.83 14.26 2.40
C GLU A 94 -10.21 13.69 2.06
N ARG A 95 -10.42 13.24 0.83
CA ARG A 95 -11.67 12.58 0.46
C ARG A 95 -11.96 11.33 1.28
N PHE A 96 -10.94 10.53 1.61
CA PHE A 96 -11.09 9.41 2.53
C PHE A 96 -11.42 9.89 3.96
N CYS A 97 -10.79 10.95 4.44
CA CYS A 97 -11.11 11.56 5.74
C CYS A 97 -12.55 12.06 5.81
N GLU A 98 -13.07 12.63 4.72
CA GLU A 98 -14.49 13.01 4.60
C GLU A 98 -15.42 11.80 4.71
N LEU A 99 -15.10 10.70 4.02
CA LEU A 99 -15.86 9.45 4.15
C LEU A 99 -15.85 8.94 5.59
N ARG A 100 -14.70 8.99 6.26
CA ARG A 100 -14.57 8.57 7.65
C ARG A 100 -15.43 9.44 8.59
N ARG A 101 -15.50 10.76 8.35
CA ARG A 101 -16.37 11.67 9.12
C ARG A 101 -17.86 11.42 8.85
N ARG A 102 -18.21 11.06 7.61
CA ARG A 102 -19.61 10.75 7.21
C ARG A 102 -20.11 9.45 7.84
N TYR A 103 -19.23 8.46 8.05
CA TYR A 103 -19.57 7.15 8.60
C TYR A 103 -18.79 6.84 9.90
N PRO A 104 -19.01 7.62 10.98
CA PRO A 104 -18.25 7.48 12.23
C PRO A 104 -18.45 6.13 12.93
N GLN A 105 -19.58 5.44 12.67
CA GLN A 105 -19.92 4.13 13.23
C GLN A 105 -19.14 2.97 12.61
N VAL A 106 -18.52 3.16 11.44
CA VAL A 106 -17.72 2.13 10.76
C VAL A 106 -16.33 2.07 11.37
N ARG A 107 -15.91 0.88 11.81
CA ARG A 107 -14.52 0.69 12.27
C ARG A 107 -13.58 0.68 11.08
N VAL A 108 -12.54 1.51 11.11
CA VAL A 108 -11.53 1.58 10.06
C VAL A 108 -10.18 1.15 10.60
N TYR A 109 -9.58 0.17 9.95
CA TYR A 109 -8.22 -0.32 10.16
C TYR A 109 -7.41 0.03 8.92
N ALA A 110 -6.77 1.20 8.94
CA ALA A 110 -5.89 1.66 7.88
C ALA A 110 -4.45 1.28 8.18
N TYR A 111 -3.73 0.81 7.19
CA TYR A 111 -2.31 0.49 7.31
C TYR A 111 -1.52 0.98 6.09
N THR A 112 -0.25 1.23 6.32
CA THR A 112 0.74 1.49 5.27
C THR A 112 1.98 0.65 5.52
N LEU A 113 2.75 0.37 4.49
CA LEU A 113 4.01 -0.35 4.63
C LEU A 113 5.19 0.61 4.62
N ILE A 114 6.11 0.40 5.55
CA ILE A 114 7.47 0.92 5.48
C ILE A 114 8.24 -0.03 4.57
N MET A 115 8.63 0.47 3.41
CA MET A 115 9.27 -0.38 2.41
C MET A 115 10.73 -0.58 2.71
N ARG A 116 11.20 -1.82 2.51
CA ARG A 116 12.62 -2.13 2.58
C ARG A 116 13.40 -1.40 1.47
N CYS A 117 14.65 -1.10 1.75
CA CYS A 117 15.63 -0.73 0.74
C CYS A 117 16.15 -2.00 0.05
N ASN A 118 15.92 -2.17 -1.25
CA ASN A 118 16.38 -3.34 -1.99
C ASN A 118 17.89 -3.28 -2.19
N ARG A 119 18.61 -4.35 -1.84
CA ARG A 119 20.07 -4.44 -1.99
C ARG A 119 20.55 -4.92 -3.37
N ALA A 120 19.64 -5.23 -4.27
CA ALA A 120 20.00 -5.71 -5.60
C ALA A 120 19.85 -4.61 -6.66
N ASN A 121 20.65 -4.69 -7.73
CA ASN A 121 20.48 -3.88 -8.91
C ASN A 121 19.33 -4.45 -9.76
N ASN A 122 18.09 -4.17 -9.34
CA ASN A 122 16.88 -4.68 -9.95
C ASN A 122 15.76 -3.65 -9.78
N ASN A 123 15.10 -3.28 -10.85
CA ASN A 123 14.01 -2.33 -10.88
C ASN A 123 12.63 -2.95 -11.12
N GLU A 124 12.44 -4.27 -10.93
CA GLU A 124 11.13 -4.90 -11.15
C GLU A 124 10.02 -4.31 -10.27
N GLU A 125 10.35 -3.98 -9.03
CA GLU A 125 9.44 -3.34 -8.07
C GLU A 125 9.95 -1.97 -7.60
N GLU A 126 10.98 -1.41 -8.25
CA GLU A 126 11.65 -0.18 -7.88
C GLU A 126 11.64 0.83 -9.04
N PRO A 127 11.94 2.11 -8.80
CA PRO A 127 12.19 3.09 -9.86
C PRO A 127 13.32 2.67 -10.81
N ASP A 128 13.30 3.13 -12.05
CA ASP A 128 14.24 2.69 -13.08
C ASP A 128 15.70 2.97 -12.74
N TYR A 129 15.99 4.05 -12.01
CA TYR A 129 17.35 4.34 -11.54
C TYR A 129 17.91 3.28 -10.57
N TRP A 130 17.05 2.41 -10.03
CA TRP A 130 17.49 1.33 -9.15
C TRP A 130 18.26 0.23 -9.91
N ALA A 131 17.98 0.05 -11.20
CA ALA A 131 18.69 -0.95 -12.01
C ALA A 131 20.22 -0.77 -12.02
N PRO A 132 20.78 0.43 -12.27
CA PRO A 132 22.23 0.66 -12.20
C PRO A 132 22.75 0.96 -10.78
N TRP A 133 21.93 1.49 -9.87
CA TRP A 133 22.44 2.11 -8.65
C TRP A 133 21.93 1.46 -7.35
N GLY A 134 21.02 0.48 -7.42
CA GLY A 134 20.30 -0.06 -6.25
C GLY A 134 21.23 -0.53 -5.15
N TYR A 135 22.24 -1.34 -5.47
CA TYR A 135 23.22 -1.81 -4.48
C TYR A 135 24.00 -0.67 -3.82
N ARG A 136 24.40 0.34 -4.58
CA ARG A 136 25.13 1.49 -4.02
C ARG A 136 24.26 2.32 -3.09
N LEU A 137 23.00 2.56 -3.47
CA LEU A 137 22.02 3.28 -2.64
C LEU A 137 21.74 2.51 -1.34
N PHE A 138 21.56 1.19 -1.45
CA PHE A 138 21.44 0.34 -0.27
C PHE A 138 22.67 0.44 0.63
N ARG A 139 23.89 0.32 0.07
CA ARG A 139 25.13 0.40 0.84
C ARG A 139 25.29 1.75 1.54
N LEU A 140 24.97 2.84 0.86
CA LEU A 140 25.01 4.18 1.44
C LEU A 140 24.14 4.28 2.69
N GLY A 141 22.86 3.86 2.58
CA GLY A 141 21.94 3.87 3.72
C GLY A 141 22.37 2.93 4.84
N TYR A 142 22.83 1.71 4.50
CA TYR A 142 23.31 0.75 5.47
C TYR A 142 24.54 1.25 6.27
N LEU A 143 25.51 1.85 5.58
CA LEU A 143 26.73 2.37 6.24
C LEU A 143 26.42 3.59 7.10
N ALA A 144 25.53 4.48 6.66
CA ALA A 144 25.10 5.61 7.46
C ALA A 144 24.43 5.16 8.77
N ASP A 145 23.50 4.22 8.71
CA ASP A 145 22.84 3.65 9.89
C ASP A 145 23.83 2.92 10.80
N LYS A 146 24.72 2.11 10.22
CA LYS A 146 25.75 1.37 10.97
C LYS A 146 26.74 2.31 11.67
N ALA A 147 27.13 3.41 11.02
CA ALA A 147 28.02 4.42 11.62
C ALA A 147 27.43 5.01 12.91
N GLU A 148 26.12 5.27 12.90
CA GLU A 148 25.42 5.82 14.07
C GLU A 148 25.24 4.78 15.20
N GLN A 149 25.01 3.50 14.85
CA GLN A 149 24.65 2.48 15.83
C GLN A 149 25.86 1.72 16.40
N ALA A 150 26.85 1.40 15.59
CA ALA A 150 27.94 0.47 15.96
C ALA A 150 29.34 0.92 15.53
N GLY A 151 29.45 2.00 14.75
CA GLY A 151 30.69 2.42 14.11
C GLY A 151 31.04 1.59 12.87
N LEU A 152 31.89 2.13 12.02
CA LEU A 152 32.36 1.50 10.79
C LEU A 152 33.72 0.79 11.02
N THR A 153 34.00 -0.26 10.28
CA THR A 153 35.33 -0.81 10.16
C THR A 153 36.19 0.09 9.24
N PRO A 154 37.54 0.02 9.29
CA PRO A 154 38.40 0.81 8.41
C PRO A 154 38.12 0.58 6.91
N GLU A 155 37.71 -0.65 6.54
CA GLU A 155 37.34 -0.98 5.15
C GLU A 155 35.97 -0.43 4.73
N GLU A 156 35.07 -0.18 5.69
CA GLU A 156 33.74 0.39 5.45
C GLU A 156 33.77 1.92 5.43
N ASP A 157 34.75 2.54 6.08
CA ASP A 157 34.94 4.01 6.14
C ASP A 157 35.74 4.54 4.91
N ALA A 158 36.46 3.66 4.20
CA ALA A 158 37.23 3.96 3.01
C ALA A 158 36.35 4.01 1.74
#